data_b453c449007bba6e7c255e3469906f20
#
_entry.id   b453c449007bba6e7c255e3469906f20
#
_cell.length_a   1.000
_cell.length_b   1.000
_cell.length_c   1.000
_cell.angle_alpha   90.00
_cell.angle_beta   90.00
_cell.angle_gamma   90.00
#
_symmetry.space_group_name_H-M   'P 1'
#
loop_
_entity.id
_entity.type
_entity.pdbx_description
1 polymer ?
#
loop_
_entity_poly.entity_id
_entity_poly.type
_entity_poly.pdbx_seq_one_letter_code
_entity_poly.pdbx_strand_id
1 'polypeptide(L)'
;MAQIYTYPDSFEMTRISQTLLYDDKIDPIFDILPVRAVNASKLRWLLRDNFRGLMQVRGLGGEPTRRNRTGEQLFEENPGIFGEYMTVDEMEMTNRAGWTLPNGAMSDFSAPIDVEELVTLAAFELNIALKQRMRQMSWNYCLAHTLTLPLPDGGAGLNISYTGQTLTLSGANLFSAPTTSTPLATLRSLQPSYGFGTSNVFGGLATAYMNTITKNNILQNANPQDLFGRRISNGATVNDVSAFNQILLDNDVPKIVTYDDGYIDDTGTFNLYIPTNQILVVAQRPGNEKPGVFQMTRNANNPNMAPGPYSFVDNKTLGPTKTVPPKIIIHCGFNGAPIIERATQMVTINC
;
A
#
# COMPACT_ATOMS: atom_id res chain seq x y z
N MET A 1 -25.49 46.65 2.01
CA MET A 1 -25.48 45.87 0.77
C MET A 1 -25.67 44.42 1.18
N ALA A 2 -26.72 43.75 0.74
CA ALA A 2 -26.88 42.33 1.01
C ALA A 2 -25.78 41.57 0.23
N GLN A 3 -24.91 40.87 0.91
CA GLN A 3 -23.93 40.00 0.28
C GLN A 3 -24.71 38.84 -0.40
N ILE A 4 -24.70 38.84 -1.72
CA ILE A 4 -25.32 37.77 -2.48
C ILE A 4 -24.33 36.61 -2.40
N TYR A 5 -24.62 35.62 -1.55
CA TYR A 5 -23.87 34.36 -1.52
C TYR A 5 -24.21 33.58 -2.80
N THR A 6 -23.27 33.54 -3.72
CA THR A 6 -23.31 32.62 -4.86
C THR A 6 -22.69 31.30 -4.40
N TYR A 7 -23.50 30.23 -4.46
CA TYR A 7 -22.96 28.87 -4.30
C TYR A 7 -21.91 28.63 -5.40
N PRO A 8 -20.72 28.15 -5.07
CA PRO A 8 -19.72 27.82 -6.07
C PRO A 8 -20.25 26.79 -7.05
N ASP A 9 -19.85 26.90 -8.32
CA ASP A 9 -20.28 25.98 -9.37
C ASP A 9 -19.70 24.57 -9.13
N SER A 10 -20.40 23.54 -9.58
CA SER A 10 -19.95 22.14 -9.51
C SER A 10 -18.57 21.93 -10.12
N PHE A 11 -18.22 22.70 -11.14
CA PHE A 11 -16.91 22.65 -11.79
C PHE A 11 -15.78 23.18 -10.87
N GLU A 12 -15.99 24.30 -10.18
CA GLU A 12 -15.03 24.86 -9.24
C GLU A 12 -14.82 23.94 -8.04
N MET A 13 -15.92 23.44 -7.46
CA MET A 13 -15.87 22.48 -6.36
C MET A 13 -15.16 21.18 -6.76
N THR A 14 -15.41 20.70 -7.98
CA THR A 14 -14.75 19.49 -8.52
C THR A 14 -13.25 19.74 -8.66
N ARG A 15 -12.82 20.91 -9.09
CA ARG A 15 -11.38 21.26 -9.19
C ARG A 15 -10.70 21.27 -7.84
N ILE A 16 -11.35 21.78 -6.80
CA ILE A 16 -10.84 21.76 -5.41
C ILE A 16 -10.71 20.31 -4.93
N SER A 17 -11.77 19.52 -5.09
CA SER A 17 -11.77 18.12 -4.71
C SER A 17 -10.66 17.30 -5.40
N GLN A 18 -10.40 17.55 -6.68
CA GLN A 18 -9.35 16.88 -7.43
C GLN A 18 -7.93 17.26 -6.98
N THR A 19 -7.72 18.50 -6.54
CA THR A 19 -6.41 18.93 -6.01
C THR A 19 -6.01 18.14 -4.77
N LEU A 20 -6.95 17.70 -3.95
CA LEU A 20 -6.71 16.93 -2.74
C LEU A 20 -6.28 15.47 -3.01
N LEU A 21 -6.51 14.95 -4.22
CA LEU A 21 -6.09 13.60 -4.61
C LEU A 21 -4.56 13.45 -4.73
N TYR A 22 -3.83 14.56 -4.81
CA TYR A 22 -2.39 14.60 -5.04
C TYR A 22 -1.54 14.75 -3.77
N ASP A 23 -2.07 14.47 -2.59
CA ASP A 23 -1.23 14.49 -1.38
C ASP A 23 -0.29 13.29 -1.35
N ASP A 24 0.99 13.55 -1.68
CA ASP A 24 2.07 12.58 -1.86
C ASP A 24 2.74 12.15 -0.55
N LYS A 25 2.02 11.84 0.48
CA LYS A 25 2.64 11.12 1.59
C LYS A 25 3.06 9.74 1.10
N ILE A 26 4.35 9.59 0.88
CA ILE A 26 4.98 8.35 0.42
C ILE A 26 4.79 7.30 1.52
N ASP A 27 3.82 6.41 1.30
CA ASP A 27 3.70 5.20 2.11
C ASP A 27 4.70 4.16 1.58
N PRO A 28 5.41 3.42 2.46
CA PRO A 28 6.36 2.40 2.03
C PRO A 28 5.80 1.37 1.05
N ILE A 29 4.48 1.09 1.13
CA ILE A 29 3.86 0.13 0.21
C ILE A 29 3.87 0.61 -1.25
N PHE A 30 3.78 1.93 -1.49
CA PHE A 30 3.83 2.48 -2.84
C PHE A 30 5.27 2.58 -3.39
N ASP A 31 6.27 2.43 -2.52
CA ASP A 31 7.64 2.16 -2.94
C ASP A 31 7.81 0.72 -3.45
N ILE A 32 7.08 -0.23 -2.85
CA ILE A 32 7.07 -1.65 -3.24
C ILE A 32 6.18 -1.83 -4.48
N LEU A 33 4.98 -1.28 -4.45
CA LEU A 33 3.96 -1.35 -5.50
C LEU A 33 3.61 0.06 -6.01
N PRO A 34 4.43 0.67 -6.87
CA PRO A 34 4.17 2.00 -7.39
C PRO A 34 2.84 2.04 -8.14
N VAL A 35 2.11 3.14 -7.98
CA VAL A 35 0.82 3.35 -8.64
C VAL A 35 1.05 3.58 -10.13
N ARG A 36 0.35 2.81 -10.97
CA ARG A 36 0.43 2.89 -12.43
C ARG A 36 -0.95 2.98 -13.05
N ALA A 37 -1.22 4.08 -13.72
CA ALA A 37 -2.42 4.26 -14.51
C ALA A 37 -2.28 3.55 -15.88
N VAL A 38 -3.25 2.71 -16.24
CA VAL A 38 -3.27 1.96 -17.49
C VAL A 38 -4.59 2.18 -18.22
N ASN A 39 -4.51 2.62 -19.47
CA ASN A 39 -5.67 2.89 -20.29
C ASN A 39 -6.31 1.59 -20.84
N ALA A 40 -6.76 0.73 -19.94
CA ALA A 40 -7.43 -0.53 -20.22
C ALA A 40 -8.66 -0.68 -19.34
N SER A 41 -9.63 -1.50 -19.76
CA SER A 41 -10.82 -1.83 -18.96
C SER A 41 -10.59 -2.96 -17.96
N LYS A 42 -9.55 -3.76 -18.19
CA LYS A 42 -9.17 -4.89 -17.35
C LYS A 42 -7.74 -4.74 -16.86
N LEU A 43 -7.45 -5.37 -15.73
CA LEU A 43 -6.09 -5.55 -15.23
C LEU A 43 -5.37 -6.56 -16.12
N ARG A 44 -4.14 -6.25 -16.53
CA ARG A 44 -3.31 -7.15 -17.34
C ARG A 44 -1.89 -7.13 -16.84
N TRP A 45 -1.33 -8.30 -16.63
CA TRP A 45 0.07 -8.42 -16.24
C TRP A 45 0.70 -9.69 -16.77
N LEU A 46 2.02 -9.67 -16.86
CA LEU A 46 2.83 -10.80 -17.26
C LEU A 46 3.60 -11.30 -16.04
N LEU A 47 3.34 -12.54 -15.65
CA LEU A 47 4.21 -13.22 -14.71
C LEU A 47 5.38 -13.80 -15.50
N ARG A 48 6.59 -13.35 -15.16
CA ARG A 48 7.83 -13.80 -15.81
C ARG A 48 8.58 -14.71 -14.89
N ASP A 49 8.84 -15.92 -15.36
CA ASP A 49 9.77 -16.81 -14.69
C ASP A 49 11.21 -16.27 -14.83
N ASN A 50 12.00 -16.47 -13.78
CA ASN A 50 13.41 -16.14 -13.83
C ASN A 50 14.12 -17.06 -14.84
N PHE A 51 14.93 -16.45 -15.69
CA PHE A 51 15.77 -17.20 -16.61
C PHE A 51 16.73 -18.11 -15.84
N ARG A 52 16.74 -19.39 -16.16
CA ARG A 52 17.63 -20.41 -15.57
C ARG A 52 18.47 -21.08 -16.65
N GLY A 53 19.74 -21.24 -16.36
CA GLY A 53 20.65 -22.00 -17.19
C GLY A 53 21.86 -21.20 -17.68
N LEU A 54 22.95 -21.91 -17.93
CA LEU A 54 24.21 -21.37 -18.44
C LEU A 54 24.21 -21.37 -19.98
N MET A 55 24.98 -20.48 -20.57
CA MET A 55 25.26 -20.50 -21.99
C MET A 55 26.11 -21.76 -22.31
N GLN A 56 25.72 -22.50 -23.34
CA GLN A 56 26.45 -23.69 -23.74
C GLN A 56 27.72 -23.30 -24.52
N VAL A 57 28.78 -24.04 -24.27
CA VAL A 57 30.02 -23.87 -25.01
C VAL A 57 29.84 -24.47 -26.42
N ARG A 58 30.32 -23.76 -27.44
CA ARG A 58 30.35 -24.26 -28.80
C ARG A 58 31.80 -24.34 -29.29
N GLY A 59 32.08 -25.25 -30.22
CA GLY A 59 33.36 -25.30 -30.91
C GLY A 59 33.55 -24.13 -31.90
N LEU A 60 34.77 -23.81 -32.23
CA LEU A 60 35.09 -22.81 -33.24
C LEU A 60 34.45 -23.25 -34.59
N GLY A 61 33.62 -22.40 -35.20
CA GLY A 61 32.85 -22.74 -36.41
C GLY A 61 31.57 -23.57 -36.20
N GLY A 62 31.28 -24.01 -34.96
CA GLY A 62 30.03 -24.69 -34.64
C GLY A 62 28.82 -23.75 -34.63
N GLU A 63 27.62 -24.26 -34.92
CA GLU A 63 26.40 -23.49 -34.81
C GLU A 63 26.05 -23.20 -33.36
N PRO A 64 25.52 -21.99 -33.03
CA PRO A 64 25.04 -21.67 -31.69
C PRO A 64 23.78 -22.49 -31.38
N THR A 65 23.70 -23.01 -30.13
CA THR A 65 22.52 -23.73 -29.66
C THR A 65 21.33 -22.79 -29.53
N ARG A 66 20.21 -23.14 -30.17
CA ARG A 66 18.97 -22.39 -30.04
C ARG A 66 18.42 -22.55 -28.61
N ARG A 67 18.10 -21.43 -27.96
CA ARG A 67 17.47 -21.41 -26.65
C ARG A 67 16.05 -20.86 -26.78
N ASN A 68 15.10 -21.53 -26.16
CA ASN A 68 13.74 -21.04 -26.06
C ASN A 68 13.67 -19.85 -25.10
N ARG A 69 12.73 -18.92 -25.34
CA ARG A 69 12.44 -17.84 -24.40
C ARG A 69 11.88 -18.39 -23.10
N THR A 70 12.13 -17.70 -21.99
CA THR A 70 11.48 -17.98 -20.70
C THR A 70 9.97 -17.88 -20.89
N GLY A 71 9.23 -18.82 -20.29
CA GLY A 71 7.77 -18.80 -20.31
C GLY A 71 7.23 -17.50 -19.68
N GLU A 72 6.24 -16.93 -20.30
CA GLU A 72 5.50 -15.78 -19.79
C GLU A 72 4.03 -16.20 -19.68
N GLN A 73 3.42 -15.98 -18.54
CA GLN A 73 1.98 -16.20 -18.34
C GLN A 73 1.28 -14.84 -18.32
N LEU A 74 0.35 -14.66 -19.24
CA LEU A 74 -0.51 -13.49 -19.27
C LEU A 74 -1.73 -13.74 -18.39
N PHE A 75 -1.95 -12.87 -17.44
CA PHE A 75 -3.15 -12.84 -16.61
C PHE A 75 -4.02 -11.65 -17.02
N GLU A 76 -5.31 -11.86 -17.00
CA GLU A 76 -6.32 -10.84 -17.25
C GLU A 76 -7.46 -10.99 -16.25
N GLU A 77 -7.72 -9.95 -15.45
CA GLU A 77 -8.74 -9.94 -14.42
C GLU A 77 -9.53 -8.64 -14.43
N ASN A 78 -10.75 -8.68 -13.89
CA ASN A 78 -11.53 -7.48 -13.71
C ASN A 78 -10.96 -6.64 -12.57
N PRO A 79 -10.92 -5.30 -12.70
CA PRO A 79 -10.49 -4.43 -11.61
C PRO A 79 -11.52 -4.44 -10.48
N GLY A 80 -11.05 -4.22 -9.25
CA GLY A 80 -11.94 -3.79 -8.17
C GLY A 80 -12.48 -2.40 -8.49
N ILE A 81 -13.78 -2.20 -8.31
CA ILE A 81 -14.45 -0.92 -8.50
C ILE A 81 -14.80 -0.39 -7.12
N PHE A 82 -14.22 0.75 -6.77
CA PHE A 82 -14.40 1.39 -5.47
C PHE A 82 -14.93 2.80 -5.69
N GLY A 83 -15.97 3.14 -4.94
CA GLY A 83 -16.53 4.48 -4.97
C GLY A 83 -17.39 4.71 -3.76
N GLU A 84 -17.21 5.86 -3.15
CA GLU A 84 -18.00 6.36 -2.03
C GLU A 84 -18.45 7.78 -2.30
N TYR A 85 -19.46 8.22 -1.59
CA TYR A 85 -19.91 9.60 -1.65
C TYR A 85 -20.27 10.13 -0.27
N MET A 86 -20.04 11.41 -0.09
CA MET A 86 -20.54 12.17 1.06
C MET A 86 -21.56 13.20 0.60
N THR A 87 -22.48 13.51 1.49
CA THR A 87 -23.56 14.45 1.22
C THR A 87 -23.46 15.60 2.21
N VAL A 88 -23.39 16.82 1.72
CA VAL A 88 -23.59 18.04 2.49
C VAL A 88 -25.04 18.48 2.31
N ASP A 89 -25.86 18.32 3.34
CA ASP A 89 -27.28 18.62 3.31
C ASP A 89 -27.63 19.95 4.03
N GLU A 90 -28.88 20.35 3.97
CA GLU A 90 -29.38 21.57 4.63
C GLU A 90 -29.13 21.54 6.16
N MET A 91 -29.25 20.36 6.78
CA MET A 91 -29.08 20.22 8.22
C MET A 91 -27.62 20.48 8.61
N GLU A 92 -26.69 19.94 7.82
CA GLU A 92 -25.26 20.15 8.01
C GLU A 92 -24.86 21.60 7.77
N MET A 93 -25.40 22.22 6.71
CA MET A 93 -25.18 23.62 6.39
C MET A 93 -25.74 24.57 7.48
N THR A 94 -26.84 24.16 8.16
CA THR A 94 -27.51 24.99 9.16
C THR A 94 -26.92 24.82 10.56
N ASN A 95 -26.56 23.59 10.94
CA ASN A 95 -26.18 23.26 12.32
C ASN A 95 -24.69 23.33 12.61
N ARG A 96 -23.86 23.55 11.62
CA ARG A 96 -22.39 23.49 11.77
C ARG A 96 -21.76 24.79 12.32
N ALA A 97 -22.48 25.54 13.14
CA ALA A 97 -21.94 26.68 13.86
C ALA A 97 -20.96 26.22 14.96
N GLY A 98 -19.72 26.68 14.92
CA GLY A 98 -18.73 26.50 15.99
C GLY A 98 -17.78 25.31 15.86
N TRP A 99 -17.54 24.81 14.66
CA TRP A 99 -16.53 23.76 14.43
C TRP A 99 -15.10 24.33 14.43
N THR A 100 -14.19 23.54 14.96
CA THR A 100 -12.76 23.84 14.88
C THR A 100 -12.25 23.44 13.49
N LEU A 101 -11.70 24.37 12.77
CA LEU A 101 -11.05 24.12 11.47
C LEU A 101 -9.83 23.21 11.62
N PRO A 102 -9.41 22.48 10.58
CA PRO A 102 -8.21 21.63 10.62
C PRO A 102 -6.93 22.37 11.02
N ASN A 103 -6.89 23.69 10.85
CA ASN A 103 -5.79 24.57 11.29
C ASN A 103 -5.85 24.96 12.77
N GLY A 104 -6.83 24.47 13.54
CA GLY A 104 -7.04 24.80 14.95
C GLY A 104 -7.73 26.13 15.22
N ALA A 105 -8.12 26.88 14.18
CA ALA A 105 -8.92 28.09 14.36
C ALA A 105 -10.37 27.73 14.69
N MET A 106 -11.00 28.45 15.59
CA MET A 106 -12.45 28.34 15.83
C MET A 106 -13.18 29.21 14.80
N SER A 107 -14.18 28.64 14.14
CA SER A 107 -15.07 29.46 13.31
C SER A 107 -15.82 30.46 14.18
N ASP A 108 -15.94 31.69 13.71
CA ASP A 108 -16.77 32.69 14.36
C ASP A 108 -18.24 32.27 14.22
N PHE A 109 -18.94 32.09 15.35
CA PHE A 109 -20.35 31.71 15.37
C PHE A 109 -21.28 32.70 14.62
N SER A 110 -20.77 33.89 14.33
CA SER A 110 -21.48 34.90 13.56
C SER A 110 -21.13 34.94 12.08
N ALA A 111 -20.10 34.17 11.67
CA ALA A 111 -19.69 34.11 10.27
C ALA A 111 -20.60 33.14 9.50
N PRO A 112 -21.03 33.46 8.28
CA PRO A 112 -21.75 32.53 7.44
C PRO A 112 -20.84 31.34 7.11
N ILE A 113 -21.46 30.15 7.09
CA ILE A 113 -20.77 28.90 6.75
C ILE A 113 -20.31 28.98 5.30
N ASP A 114 -19.02 28.75 5.08
CA ASP A 114 -18.48 28.60 3.74
C ASP A 114 -18.77 27.20 3.22
N VAL A 115 -19.63 27.10 2.24
CA VAL A 115 -20.00 25.82 1.58
C VAL A 115 -18.77 25.18 0.91
N GLU A 116 -17.84 25.98 0.40
CA GLU A 116 -16.60 25.52 -0.19
C GLU A 116 -15.73 24.80 0.82
N GLU A 117 -15.69 25.29 2.06
CA GLU A 117 -14.96 24.62 3.15
C GLU A 117 -15.57 23.26 3.52
N LEU A 118 -16.91 23.16 3.59
CA LEU A 118 -17.59 21.90 3.85
C LEU A 118 -17.31 20.84 2.77
N VAL A 119 -17.34 21.26 1.51
CA VAL A 119 -17.01 20.39 0.37
C VAL A 119 -15.54 19.96 0.44
N THR A 120 -14.63 20.87 0.79
CA THR A 120 -13.21 20.57 0.94
C THR A 120 -12.96 19.53 2.04
N LEU A 121 -13.61 19.67 3.20
CA LEU A 121 -13.51 18.70 4.29
C LEU A 121 -14.03 17.32 3.88
N ALA A 122 -15.21 17.25 3.28
CA ALA A 122 -15.79 15.99 2.83
C ALA A 122 -14.92 15.32 1.73
N ALA A 123 -14.37 16.10 0.81
CA ALA A 123 -13.45 15.59 -0.20
C ALA A 123 -12.12 15.08 0.40
N PHE A 124 -11.63 15.75 1.44
CA PHE A 124 -10.43 15.31 2.16
C PHE A 124 -10.66 13.98 2.90
N GLU A 125 -11.79 13.82 3.60
CA GLU A 125 -12.15 12.58 4.29
C GLU A 125 -12.30 11.41 3.31
N LEU A 126 -12.99 11.61 2.18
CA LEU A 126 -13.11 10.62 1.12
C LEU A 126 -11.76 10.23 0.50
N ASN A 127 -10.84 11.19 0.34
CA ASN A 127 -9.52 10.92 -0.16
C ASN A 127 -8.67 10.10 0.82
N ILE A 128 -8.80 10.35 2.13
CA ILE A 128 -8.18 9.51 3.17
C ILE A 128 -8.71 8.08 3.08
N ALA A 129 -10.03 7.89 3.01
CA ALA A 129 -10.65 6.57 2.91
C ALA A 129 -10.17 5.82 1.65
N LEU A 130 -10.09 6.51 0.50
CA LEU A 130 -9.55 5.97 -0.74
C LEU A 130 -8.11 5.47 -0.56
N LYS A 131 -7.22 6.28 0.02
CA LYS A 131 -5.82 5.93 0.24
C LYS A 131 -5.68 4.77 1.23
N GLN A 132 -6.46 4.76 2.32
CA GLN A 132 -6.48 3.66 3.27
C GLN A 132 -6.89 2.35 2.61
N ARG A 133 -7.90 2.37 1.73
CA ARG A 133 -8.32 1.17 0.97
C ARG A 133 -7.21 0.68 0.05
N MET A 134 -6.53 1.56 -0.67
CA MET A 134 -5.41 1.18 -1.53
C MET A 134 -4.26 0.54 -0.72
N ARG A 135 -3.91 1.12 0.44
CA ARG A 135 -2.89 0.57 1.36
C ARG A 135 -3.30 -0.80 1.88
N GLN A 136 -4.53 -0.93 2.39
CA GLN A 136 -5.06 -2.18 2.90
C GLN A 136 -4.99 -3.30 1.85
N MET A 137 -5.46 -3.03 0.64
CA MET A 137 -5.42 -4.00 -0.47
C MET A 137 -3.98 -4.42 -0.79
N SER A 138 -3.08 -3.45 -0.85
CA SER A 138 -1.68 -3.69 -1.22
C SER A 138 -0.95 -4.51 -0.15
N TRP A 139 -1.06 -4.14 1.13
CA TRP A 139 -0.46 -4.90 2.22
C TRP A 139 -1.05 -6.30 2.35
N ASN A 140 -2.38 -6.43 2.32
CA ASN A 140 -3.03 -7.74 2.39
C ASN A 140 -2.61 -8.65 1.24
N TYR A 141 -2.51 -8.12 0.02
CA TYR A 141 -2.11 -8.91 -1.14
C TYR A 141 -0.65 -9.37 -1.05
N CYS A 142 0.26 -8.51 -0.58
CA CYS A 142 1.66 -8.89 -0.37
C CYS A 142 1.83 -9.93 0.74
N LEU A 143 1.06 -9.86 1.83
CA LEU A 143 1.19 -10.72 2.99
C LEU A 143 0.44 -12.06 2.83
N ALA A 144 -0.80 -12.01 2.35
CA ALA A 144 -1.66 -13.19 2.23
C ALA A 144 -1.55 -13.91 0.87
N HIS A 145 -0.91 -13.29 -0.13
CA HIS A 145 -0.79 -13.77 -1.53
C HIS A 145 -2.13 -13.91 -2.26
N THR A 146 -3.22 -13.58 -1.60
CA THR A 146 -4.58 -13.58 -2.13
C THR A 146 -5.30 -12.32 -1.70
N LEU A 147 -6.11 -11.77 -2.57
CA LEU A 147 -6.99 -10.66 -2.26
C LEU A 147 -8.39 -10.97 -2.76
N THR A 148 -9.30 -11.21 -1.84
CA THR A 148 -10.71 -11.48 -2.13
C THR A 148 -11.55 -10.39 -1.48
N LEU A 149 -12.27 -9.63 -2.29
CA LEU A 149 -13.16 -8.57 -1.85
C LEU A 149 -14.55 -8.84 -2.49
N PRO A 150 -15.50 -9.39 -1.73
CA PRO A 150 -16.84 -9.63 -2.23
C PRO A 150 -17.58 -8.31 -2.47
N LEU A 151 -18.55 -8.33 -3.38
CA LEU A 151 -19.47 -7.21 -3.53
C LEU A 151 -20.44 -7.16 -2.32
N PRO A 152 -21.01 -5.99 -2.00
CA PRO A 152 -21.95 -5.84 -0.88
C PRO A 152 -23.20 -6.74 -0.99
N ASP A 153 -23.59 -7.11 -2.20
CA ASP A 153 -24.69 -8.03 -2.49
C ASP A 153 -24.31 -9.52 -2.42
N GLY A 154 -23.04 -9.82 -2.04
CA GLY A 154 -22.50 -11.17 -1.99
C GLY A 154 -22.08 -11.74 -3.35
N GLY A 155 -22.12 -10.95 -4.41
CA GLY A 155 -21.65 -11.34 -5.74
C GLY A 155 -20.12 -11.49 -5.82
N ALA A 156 -19.66 -11.99 -6.96
CA ALA A 156 -18.22 -12.10 -7.25
C ALA A 156 -17.62 -10.69 -7.44
N GLY A 157 -16.81 -10.29 -6.48
CA GLY A 157 -16.04 -9.06 -6.52
C GLY A 157 -14.62 -9.29 -7.07
N LEU A 158 -13.66 -8.54 -6.55
CA LEU A 158 -12.26 -8.73 -6.87
C LEU A 158 -11.73 -10.01 -6.22
N ASN A 159 -11.16 -10.91 -7.03
CA ASN A 159 -10.48 -12.12 -6.53
C ASN A 159 -9.21 -12.34 -7.34
N ILE A 160 -8.07 -11.98 -6.78
CA ILE A 160 -6.76 -12.14 -7.38
C ILE A 160 -5.82 -12.89 -6.44
N SER A 161 -4.96 -13.73 -6.99
CA SER A 161 -3.98 -14.49 -6.25
C SER A 161 -2.68 -14.67 -7.03
N TYR A 162 -1.60 -14.91 -6.32
CA TYR A 162 -0.33 -15.33 -6.91
C TYR A 162 0.35 -16.38 -6.02
N THR A 163 1.24 -17.17 -6.61
CA THR A 163 2.06 -18.13 -5.85
C THR A 163 3.22 -17.38 -5.21
N GLY A 164 3.06 -16.99 -3.95
CA GLY A 164 4.08 -16.32 -3.15
C GLY A 164 4.99 -17.28 -2.40
N GLN A 165 6.07 -16.75 -1.86
CA GLN A 165 7.00 -17.46 -1.00
C GLN A 165 6.69 -17.17 0.46
N THR A 166 6.45 -18.22 1.26
CA THR A 166 6.13 -18.11 2.68
C THR A 166 7.07 -18.98 3.50
N LEU A 167 7.62 -18.38 4.57
CA LEU A 167 8.35 -19.09 5.61
C LEU A 167 7.50 -19.07 6.89
N THR A 168 7.00 -20.22 7.31
CA THR A 168 6.23 -20.34 8.55
C THR A 168 7.11 -20.94 9.64
N LEU A 169 7.29 -20.19 10.73
CA LEU A 169 7.99 -20.63 11.92
C LEU A 169 6.98 -21.25 12.89
N SER A 170 7.43 -22.16 13.75
CA SER A 170 6.58 -22.82 14.74
C SER A 170 7.34 -23.16 16.01
N GLY A 171 6.63 -23.22 17.15
CA GLY A 171 7.15 -23.65 18.43
C GLY A 171 8.33 -22.82 18.90
N ALA A 172 9.47 -23.47 19.19
CA ALA A 172 10.68 -22.84 19.70
C ALA A 172 11.37 -21.86 18.72
N ASN A 173 10.99 -21.90 17.44
CA ASN A 173 11.56 -21.01 16.41
C ASN A 173 10.80 -19.70 16.25
N LEU A 174 9.64 -19.54 16.90
CA LEU A 174 8.89 -18.28 16.89
C LEU A 174 9.74 -17.13 17.46
N PHE A 175 9.71 -15.97 16.85
CA PHE A 175 10.48 -14.82 17.33
C PHE A 175 10.00 -14.30 18.70
N SER A 176 8.79 -14.66 19.09
CA SER A 176 8.27 -14.44 20.44
C SER A 176 8.89 -15.36 21.51
N ALA A 177 9.71 -16.36 21.15
CA ALA A 177 10.42 -17.23 22.06
C ALA A 177 11.89 -16.75 22.26
N PRO A 178 12.17 -15.86 23.22
CA PRO A 178 13.43 -15.10 23.26
C PRO A 178 14.68 -15.94 23.57
N THR A 179 14.53 -17.12 24.15
CA THR A 179 15.66 -17.98 24.56
C THR A 179 16.01 -19.06 23.53
N THR A 180 15.10 -19.43 22.65
CA THR A 180 15.26 -20.58 21.76
C THR A 180 15.31 -20.21 20.30
N SER A 181 14.64 -19.12 19.89
CA SER A 181 14.61 -18.70 18.50
C SER A 181 15.92 -18.05 18.05
N THR A 182 16.22 -18.13 16.77
CA THR A 182 17.41 -17.58 16.13
C THR A 182 17.03 -16.63 14.96
N PRO A 183 16.45 -15.46 15.24
CA PRO A 183 15.93 -14.57 14.21
C PRO A 183 16.94 -14.18 13.13
N LEU A 184 18.19 -13.88 13.54
CA LEU A 184 19.25 -13.48 12.60
C LEU A 184 19.66 -14.63 11.67
N ALA A 185 19.74 -15.86 12.20
CA ALA A 185 20.04 -17.03 11.38
C ALA A 185 18.89 -17.28 10.37
N THR A 186 17.65 -17.14 10.82
CA THR A 186 16.46 -17.26 9.97
C THR A 186 16.48 -16.22 8.84
N LEU A 187 16.73 -14.95 9.14
CA LEU A 187 16.80 -13.90 8.14
C LEU A 187 17.96 -14.09 7.14
N ARG A 188 19.12 -14.58 7.62
CA ARG A 188 20.25 -14.94 6.74
C ARG A 188 19.92 -16.12 5.80
N SER A 189 19.13 -17.08 6.26
CA SER A 189 18.74 -18.23 5.46
C SER A 189 17.85 -17.88 4.28
N LEU A 190 17.29 -16.67 4.21
CA LEU A 190 16.46 -16.22 3.09
C LEU A 190 17.26 -16.16 1.78
N GLN A 191 18.52 -15.71 1.80
CA GLN A 191 19.36 -15.65 0.61
C GLN A 191 19.62 -17.03 0.02
N PRO A 192 20.12 -18.04 0.75
CA PRO A 192 20.32 -19.38 0.20
C PRO A 192 19.01 -20.07 -0.16
N SER A 193 17.91 -19.84 0.57
CA SER A 193 16.63 -20.54 0.34
C SER A 193 15.84 -19.97 -0.82
N TYR A 194 15.86 -18.65 -1.02
CA TYR A 194 14.99 -17.95 -1.97
C TYR A 194 15.74 -17.10 -3.00
N GLY A 195 16.98 -16.69 -2.70
CA GLY A 195 17.77 -15.83 -3.55
C GLY A 195 18.65 -16.58 -4.57
N PHE A 196 19.14 -17.75 -4.22
CA PHE A 196 20.06 -18.51 -5.10
C PHE A 196 19.36 -18.97 -6.39
N GLY A 197 20.05 -18.72 -7.51
CA GLY A 197 19.51 -19.01 -8.84
C GLY A 197 18.49 -17.98 -9.35
N THR A 198 18.24 -16.93 -8.58
CA THR A 198 17.44 -15.76 -8.98
C THR A 198 18.33 -14.51 -9.02
N SER A 199 17.83 -13.44 -9.60
CA SER A 199 18.52 -12.14 -9.51
C SER A 199 18.15 -11.36 -8.24
N ASN A 200 17.47 -12.00 -7.30
CA ASN A 200 16.97 -11.38 -6.07
C ASN A 200 18.05 -11.45 -4.98
N VAL A 201 18.28 -10.34 -4.28
CA VAL A 201 19.21 -10.25 -3.16
C VAL A 201 18.41 -10.04 -1.88
N PHE A 202 18.39 -11.07 -1.02
CA PHE A 202 17.72 -11.06 0.29
C PHE A 202 18.65 -10.72 1.45
N GLY A 203 19.91 -10.39 1.18
CA GLY A 203 20.88 -9.96 2.19
C GLY A 203 20.69 -8.51 2.65
N GLY A 204 21.78 -7.86 3.07
CA GLY A 204 21.75 -6.50 3.64
C GLY A 204 21.12 -5.39 2.79
N LEU A 205 20.95 -5.64 1.49
CA LEU A 205 20.27 -4.71 0.58
C LEU A 205 18.74 -4.89 0.53
N ALA A 206 18.23 -5.99 1.07
CA ALA A 206 16.79 -6.22 1.18
C ALA A 206 16.17 -5.44 2.34
N THR A 207 14.87 -5.28 2.29
CA THR A 207 14.11 -4.59 3.34
C THR A 207 13.06 -5.52 3.93
N ALA A 208 13.06 -5.63 5.27
CA ALA A 208 12.07 -6.38 6.04
C ALA A 208 11.12 -5.40 6.73
N TYR A 209 9.86 -5.42 6.34
CA TYR A 209 8.80 -4.60 6.93
C TYR A 209 8.08 -5.38 8.00
N MET A 210 7.94 -4.80 9.18
CA MET A 210 7.27 -5.43 10.33
C MET A 210 6.74 -4.37 11.29
N ASN A 211 5.85 -4.76 12.19
CA ASN A 211 5.41 -3.86 13.25
C ASN A 211 6.43 -3.79 14.40
N THR A 212 6.28 -2.78 15.26
CA THR A 212 7.18 -2.56 16.41
C THR A 212 7.17 -3.72 17.40
N ILE A 213 6.05 -4.42 17.59
CA ILE A 213 5.97 -5.58 18.49
C ILE A 213 6.84 -6.71 17.95
N THR A 214 6.75 -7.04 16.68
CA THR A 214 7.57 -8.08 16.04
C THR A 214 9.06 -7.71 16.07
N LYS A 215 9.41 -6.44 15.82
CA LYS A 215 10.78 -5.95 15.96
C LYS A 215 11.29 -6.13 17.39
N ASN A 216 10.49 -5.77 18.40
CA ASN A 216 10.89 -5.90 19.80
C ASN A 216 11.11 -7.37 20.19
N ASN A 217 10.29 -8.28 19.68
CA ASN A 217 10.51 -9.73 19.86
C ASN A 217 11.87 -10.17 19.32
N ILE A 218 12.28 -9.66 18.15
CA ILE A 218 13.60 -9.94 17.58
C ILE A 218 14.71 -9.36 18.46
N LEU A 219 14.56 -8.13 18.96
CA LEU A 219 15.58 -7.45 19.78
C LEU A 219 15.76 -8.06 21.18
N GLN A 220 14.68 -8.58 21.77
CA GLN A 220 14.71 -9.22 23.08
C GLN A 220 15.35 -10.62 23.04
N ASN A 221 15.54 -11.17 21.85
CA ASN A 221 16.14 -12.47 21.68
C ASN A 221 17.64 -12.45 22.08
N ALA A 222 18.12 -13.49 22.75
CA ALA A 222 19.50 -13.61 23.23
C ALA A 222 20.54 -13.50 22.10
N ASN A 223 20.24 -14.04 20.93
CA ASN A 223 21.17 -14.07 19.80
C ASN A 223 21.50 -12.68 19.22
N PRO A 224 20.56 -11.77 18.95
CA PRO A 224 20.86 -10.38 18.64
C PRO A 224 21.61 -9.66 19.77
N GLN A 225 21.22 -9.86 21.02
CA GLN A 225 21.88 -9.22 22.16
C GLN A 225 23.35 -9.63 22.28
N ASP A 226 23.70 -10.88 22.03
CA ASP A 226 25.07 -11.35 21.99
C ASP A 226 25.92 -10.67 20.90
N LEU A 227 25.32 -10.45 19.71
CA LEU A 227 26.01 -9.72 18.66
C LEU A 227 26.22 -8.25 19.01
N PHE A 228 25.26 -7.62 19.68
CA PHE A 228 25.35 -6.24 20.16
C PHE A 228 26.38 -6.13 21.28
N GLY A 229 26.34 -7.03 22.25
CA GLY A 229 27.28 -7.04 23.40
C GLY A 229 28.75 -7.19 22.99
N ARG A 230 29.03 -7.97 21.95
CA ARG A 230 30.41 -8.17 21.45
C ARG A 230 30.97 -6.94 20.72
N ARG A 231 30.13 -6.12 20.07
CA ARG A 231 30.57 -4.90 19.37
C ARG A 231 30.56 -3.64 20.25
N ILE A 232 29.74 -3.61 21.27
CA ILE A 232 29.60 -2.47 22.18
C ILE A 232 30.24 -2.82 23.53
N SER A 233 31.55 -3.03 23.53
CA SER A 233 32.31 -3.30 24.77
C SER A 233 32.37 -2.13 25.76
N ASN A 234 31.70 -1.01 25.50
CA ASN A 234 31.68 0.21 26.29
C ASN A 234 30.34 0.60 26.91
N GLY A 235 29.41 -0.34 27.07
CA GLY A 235 28.19 -0.09 27.86
C GLY A 235 27.14 0.84 27.18
N ALA A 236 27.29 1.15 25.93
CA ALA A 236 26.28 1.91 25.18
C ALA A 236 25.10 1.00 24.80
N THR A 237 23.94 1.29 25.32
CA THR A 237 22.66 0.67 24.90
C THR A 237 22.32 1.13 23.50
N VAL A 238 22.17 0.21 22.55
CA VAL A 238 21.73 0.54 21.19
C VAL A 238 20.22 0.79 21.20
N ASN A 239 19.85 2.03 21.43
CA ASN A 239 18.47 2.48 21.28
C ASN A 239 18.22 3.08 19.87
N ASP A 240 19.23 3.13 19.02
CA ASP A 240 19.17 3.74 17.71
C ASP A 240 18.94 2.67 16.62
N VAL A 241 17.82 2.81 15.90
CA VAL A 241 17.44 1.96 14.76
C VAL A 241 18.48 2.01 13.64
N SER A 242 19.17 3.14 13.47
CA SER A 242 20.21 3.30 12.43
C SER A 242 21.44 2.45 12.74
N ALA A 243 21.92 2.45 13.99
CA ALA A 243 23.03 1.62 14.44
C ALA A 243 22.68 0.11 14.34
N PHE A 244 21.44 -0.25 14.66
CA PHE A 244 20.95 -1.62 14.50
C PHE A 244 20.97 -2.05 13.03
N ASN A 245 20.41 -1.24 12.13
CA ASN A 245 20.42 -1.54 10.71
C ASN A 245 21.83 -1.63 10.10
N GLN A 246 22.80 -0.85 10.62
CA GLN A 246 24.20 -0.98 10.20
C GLN A 246 24.79 -2.34 10.61
N ILE A 247 24.48 -2.83 11.81
CA ILE A 247 24.90 -4.16 12.26
C ILE A 247 24.25 -5.27 11.42
N LEU A 248 22.98 -5.12 11.05
CA LEU A 248 22.30 -6.06 10.18
C LEU A 248 22.97 -6.09 8.78
N LEU A 249 23.27 -4.93 8.21
CA LEU A 249 23.96 -4.80 6.93
C LEU A 249 25.33 -5.49 6.95
N ASP A 250 26.14 -5.24 7.99
CA ASP A 250 27.45 -5.86 8.17
C ASP A 250 27.40 -7.39 8.33
N ASN A 251 26.25 -7.91 8.72
CA ASN A 251 26.01 -9.35 8.87
C ASN A 251 25.21 -9.97 7.71
N ASP A 252 25.02 -9.23 6.63
CA ASP A 252 24.25 -9.65 5.44
C ASP A 252 22.79 -10.07 5.77
N VAL A 253 22.15 -9.31 6.65
CA VAL A 253 20.76 -9.47 7.07
C VAL A 253 19.91 -8.33 6.51
N PRO A 254 18.66 -8.57 6.08
CA PRO A 254 17.78 -7.52 5.59
C PRO A 254 17.62 -6.34 6.56
N LYS A 255 17.61 -5.13 6.04
CA LYS A 255 17.31 -3.92 6.79
C LYS A 255 15.90 -3.98 7.35
N ILE A 256 15.74 -3.71 8.65
CA ILE A 256 14.43 -3.67 9.30
C ILE A 256 13.84 -2.25 9.21
N VAL A 257 12.61 -2.19 8.73
CA VAL A 257 11.77 -0.98 8.71
C VAL A 257 10.51 -1.27 9.50
N THR A 258 10.25 -0.48 10.54
CA THR A 258 9.03 -0.59 11.33
C THR A 258 7.90 0.19 10.69
N TYR A 259 6.72 -0.43 10.67
CA TYR A 259 5.51 0.16 10.13
C TYR A 259 4.31 -0.22 11.01
N ASP A 260 3.84 0.74 11.80
CA ASP A 260 2.77 0.56 12.79
C ASP A 260 1.46 1.26 12.37
N ASP A 261 1.36 1.68 11.12
CA ASP A 261 0.15 2.28 10.60
C ASP A 261 -0.93 1.24 10.35
N GLY A 262 -2.17 1.68 10.30
CA GLY A 262 -3.33 0.82 10.16
C GLY A 262 -4.57 1.58 9.73
N TYR A 263 -5.69 0.92 9.81
CA TYR A 263 -7.00 1.48 9.49
C TYR A 263 -8.03 1.10 10.56
N ILE A 264 -9.06 1.89 10.65
CA ILE A 264 -10.23 1.58 11.47
C ILE A 264 -11.27 0.95 10.54
N ASP A 265 -11.76 -0.23 10.92
CA ASP A 265 -12.82 -0.93 10.17
C ASP A 265 -14.21 -0.36 10.47
N ASP A 266 -15.21 -0.86 9.74
CA ASP A 266 -16.62 -0.42 9.88
C ASP A 266 -17.20 -0.68 11.28
N THR A 267 -16.55 -1.52 12.10
CA THR A 267 -16.92 -1.78 13.49
C THR A 267 -16.25 -0.82 14.48
N GLY A 268 -15.37 0.07 14.00
CA GLY A 268 -14.58 0.98 14.82
C GLY A 268 -13.34 0.35 15.43
N THR A 269 -12.94 -0.85 14.99
CA THR A 269 -11.75 -1.55 15.48
C THR A 269 -10.52 -1.13 14.68
N PHE A 270 -9.43 -0.78 15.37
CA PHE A 270 -8.16 -0.47 14.73
C PHE A 270 -7.43 -1.75 14.31
N ASN A 271 -7.08 -1.85 13.05
CA ASN A 271 -6.36 -2.97 12.45
C ASN A 271 -5.03 -2.49 11.86
N LEU A 272 -3.93 -3.13 12.25
CA LEU A 272 -2.62 -2.87 11.65
C LEU A 272 -2.57 -3.39 10.21
N TYR A 273 -1.92 -2.66 9.30
CA TYR A 273 -1.66 -3.15 7.95
C TYR A 273 -0.71 -4.35 7.94
N ILE A 274 0.29 -4.36 8.83
CA ILE A 274 1.16 -5.53 9.04
C ILE A 274 0.80 -6.15 10.39
N PRO A 275 0.14 -7.32 10.41
CA PRO A 275 -0.24 -7.99 11.64
C PRO A 275 0.98 -8.34 12.51
N THR A 276 0.76 -8.50 13.81
CA THR A 276 1.81 -8.97 14.73
C THR A 276 2.27 -10.37 14.32
N ASN A 277 3.57 -10.61 14.42
CA ASN A 277 4.23 -11.86 14.03
C ASN A 277 4.20 -12.16 12.52
N GLN A 278 4.01 -11.12 11.70
CA GLN A 278 4.22 -11.21 10.26
C GLN A 278 5.29 -10.23 9.81
N ILE A 279 6.09 -10.66 8.84
CA ILE A 279 7.16 -9.86 8.23
C ILE A 279 7.08 -10.01 6.72
N LEU A 280 7.09 -8.90 6.01
CA LEU A 280 7.28 -8.88 4.56
C LEU A 280 8.72 -8.54 4.24
N VAL A 281 9.46 -9.45 3.65
CA VAL A 281 10.83 -9.20 3.17
C VAL A 281 10.80 -8.99 1.67
N VAL A 282 11.28 -7.84 1.23
CA VAL A 282 11.37 -7.46 -0.18
C VAL A 282 12.84 -7.46 -0.59
N ALA A 283 13.20 -8.36 -1.50
CA ALA A 283 14.54 -8.44 -2.05
C ALA A 283 14.86 -7.25 -2.94
N GLN A 284 16.09 -6.82 -2.93
CA GLN A 284 16.58 -5.90 -3.93
C GLN A 284 16.96 -6.63 -5.21
N ARG A 285 16.74 -5.97 -6.34
CA ARG A 285 17.07 -6.49 -7.64
C ARG A 285 17.90 -5.50 -8.45
N PRO A 286 18.81 -5.96 -9.33
CA PRO A 286 19.53 -5.07 -10.24
C PRO A 286 18.57 -4.19 -11.04
N GLY A 287 18.92 -2.91 -11.22
CA GLY A 287 18.05 -1.95 -11.89
C GLY A 287 16.91 -1.40 -11.04
N ASN A 288 16.88 -1.72 -9.74
CA ASN A 288 15.81 -1.29 -8.81
C ASN A 288 14.39 -1.68 -9.27
N GLU A 289 14.30 -2.84 -9.94
CA GLU A 289 13.02 -3.39 -10.39
C GLU A 289 12.13 -3.71 -9.20
N LYS A 290 10.86 -3.33 -9.29
CA LYS A 290 9.87 -3.55 -8.23
C LYS A 290 9.16 -4.90 -8.41
N PRO A 291 8.66 -5.51 -7.31
CA PRO A 291 7.95 -6.78 -7.38
C PRO A 291 6.61 -6.72 -8.11
N GLY A 292 6.00 -5.55 -8.14
CA GLY A 292 4.71 -5.34 -8.78
C GLY A 292 4.34 -3.89 -8.89
N VAL A 293 3.07 -3.63 -9.18
CA VAL A 293 2.50 -2.28 -9.31
C VAL A 293 1.07 -2.27 -8.77
N PHE A 294 0.62 -1.14 -8.26
CA PHE A 294 -0.81 -0.89 -8.07
C PHE A 294 -1.38 -0.36 -9.38
N GLN A 295 -2.11 -1.20 -10.11
CA GLN A 295 -2.63 -0.85 -11.42
C GLN A 295 -4.02 -0.20 -11.30
N MET A 296 -4.16 1.01 -11.85
CA MET A 296 -5.44 1.68 -11.99
C MET A 296 -5.90 1.62 -13.45
N THR A 297 -7.16 1.24 -13.64
CA THR A 297 -7.78 1.10 -14.95
C THR A 297 -8.66 2.31 -15.29
N ARG A 298 -9.26 2.30 -16.49
CA ARG A 298 -10.22 3.32 -16.92
C ARG A 298 -11.38 3.44 -15.95
N ASN A 299 -11.83 4.68 -15.74
CA ASN A 299 -13.04 4.96 -14.96
C ASN A 299 -13.99 5.84 -15.76
N ALA A 300 -15.26 5.45 -15.79
CA ALA A 300 -16.30 6.20 -16.51
C ALA A 300 -16.58 7.58 -15.90
N ASN A 301 -16.26 7.77 -14.62
CA ASN A 301 -16.44 9.04 -13.90
C ASN A 301 -15.31 10.03 -14.17
N ASN A 302 -14.21 9.60 -14.77
CA ASN A 302 -13.13 10.49 -15.18
C ASN A 302 -13.41 11.10 -16.57
N PRO A 303 -13.00 12.35 -16.81
CA PRO A 303 -13.04 12.96 -18.13
C PRO A 303 -12.34 12.05 -19.17
N ASN A 304 -12.99 11.85 -20.32
CA ASN A 304 -12.48 10.97 -21.40
C ASN A 304 -12.22 9.52 -20.96
N MET A 305 -12.88 9.03 -19.90
CA MET A 305 -12.64 7.71 -19.31
C MET A 305 -11.16 7.49 -18.94
N ALA A 306 -10.47 8.51 -18.47
CA ALA A 306 -9.06 8.43 -18.10
C ALA A 306 -8.85 7.41 -16.97
N PRO A 307 -7.71 6.68 -16.93
CA PRO A 307 -7.36 5.83 -15.81
C PRO A 307 -6.91 6.66 -14.61
N GLY A 308 -7.17 6.15 -13.41
CA GLY A 308 -6.77 6.82 -12.16
C GLY A 308 -7.93 7.03 -11.20
N PRO A 309 -7.68 7.66 -10.06
CA PRO A 309 -8.72 8.03 -9.12
C PRO A 309 -9.58 9.15 -9.71
N TYR A 310 -10.81 9.23 -9.27
CA TYR A 310 -11.72 10.30 -9.62
C TYR A 310 -12.27 10.98 -8.38
N SER A 311 -12.55 12.27 -8.51
CA SER A 311 -13.36 13.02 -7.55
C SER A 311 -14.16 14.06 -8.33
N PHE A 312 -15.45 14.16 -8.05
CA PHE A 312 -16.32 15.18 -8.63
C PHE A 312 -17.45 15.53 -7.65
N VAL A 313 -17.98 16.74 -7.83
CA VAL A 313 -19.05 17.27 -6.99
C VAL A 313 -20.30 17.46 -7.85
N ASP A 314 -21.42 16.90 -7.38
CA ASP A 314 -22.74 17.08 -7.97
C ASP A 314 -23.56 18.04 -7.08
N ASN A 315 -23.70 19.26 -7.52
CA ASN A 315 -24.44 20.27 -6.78
C ASN A 315 -25.92 20.24 -7.17
N LYS A 316 -26.74 19.64 -6.31
CA LYS A 316 -28.21 19.53 -6.48
C LYS A 316 -28.95 20.78 -6.01
N THR A 317 -28.27 21.82 -5.56
CA THR A 317 -28.90 23.11 -5.17
C THR A 317 -29.13 24.02 -6.34
N LEU A 318 -28.47 23.79 -7.47
CA LEU A 318 -28.48 24.63 -8.66
C LEU A 318 -28.98 23.89 -9.90
N GLY A 319 -29.56 24.63 -10.84
CA GLY A 319 -29.93 24.11 -12.15
C GLY A 319 -31.25 23.33 -12.21
N PRO A 320 -31.51 22.63 -13.33
CA PRO A 320 -32.81 21.95 -13.59
C PRO A 320 -32.99 20.69 -12.70
N THR A 321 -31.93 20.15 -12.15
CA THR A 321 -31.98 18.98 -11.24
C THR A 321 -32.04 19.38 -9.77
N LYS A 322 -32.34 20.64 -9.49
CA LYS A 322 -32.46 21.19 -8.14
C LYS A 322 -33.36 20.35 -7.26
N THR A 323 -32.85 19.99 -6.06
CA THR A 323 -33.62 19.33 -5.00
C THR A 323 -33.99 20.30 -3.90
N VAL A 324 -35.11 20.06 -3.25
CA VAL A 324 -35.53 20.75 -2.03
C VAL A 324 -35.77 19.68 -0.97
N PRO A 325 -35.02 19.66 0.12
CA PRO A 325 -33.97 20.60 0.58
C PRO A 325 -32.69 20.57 -0.27
N PRO A 326 -31.85 21.64 -0.17
CA PRO A 326 -30.58 21.73 -0.90
C PRO A 326 -29.62 20.60 -0.51
N LYS A 327 -28.93 20.07 -1.51
CA LYS A 327 -28.02 18.92 -1.34
C LYS A 327 -26.82 19.02 -2.28
N ILE A 328 -25.63 18.84 -1.73
CA ILE A 328 -24.40 18.72 -2.50
C ILE A 328 -23.84 17.32 -2.26
N ILE A 329 -23.45 16.62 -3.32
CA ILE A 329 -22.92 15.26 -3.24
C ILE A 329 -21.49 15.27 -3.78
N ILE A 330 -20.56 14.81 -2.97
CA ILE A 330 -19.16 14.65 -3.32
C ILE A 330 -18.89 13.17 -3.56
N HIS A 331 -18.42 12.82 -4.74
CA HIS A 331 -18.09 11.46 -5.13
C HIS A 331 -16.57 11.30 -5.23
N CYS A 332 -16.04 10.19 -4.72
CA CYS A 332 -14.64 9.84 -4.85
C CYS A 332 -14.50 8.33 -5.08
N GLY A 333 -13.49 7.91 -5.84
CA GLY A 333 -13.23 6.49 -6.05
C GLY A 333 -12.14 6.20 -7.07
N PHE A 334 -11.93 4.90 -7.32
CA PHE A 334 -10.98 4.41 -8.30
C PHE A 334 -11.36 3.01 -8.79
N ASN A 335 -10.84 2.63 -9.95
CA ASN A 335 -10.90 1.26 -10.46
C ASN A 335 -9.47 0.71 -10.48
N GLY A 336 -9.20 -0.39 -9.80
CA GLY A 336 -7.85 -0.94 -9.79
C GLY A 336 -7.63 -2.05 -8.79
N ALA A 337 -6.42 -2.60 -8.80
CA ALA A 337 -5.94 -3.55 -7.80
C ALA A 337 -4.40 -3.62 -7.79
N PRO A 338 -3.80 -4.09 -6.68
CA PRO A 338 -2.39 -4.44 -6.65
C PRO A 338 -2.11 -5.67 -7.53
N ILE A 339 -1.00 -5.65 -8.24
CA ILE A 339 -0.58 -6.73 -9.13
C ILE A 339 0.88 -7.05 -8.85
N ILE A 340 1.18 -8.34 -8.72
CA ILE A 340 2.53 -8.85 -8.54
C ILE A 340 3.03 -9.46 -9.85
N GLU A 341 4.08 -8.90 -10.40
CA GLU A 341 4.74 -9.39 -11.62
C GLU A 341 5.89 -10.34 -11.32
N ARG A 342 6.49 -10.21 -10.12
CA ARG A 342 7.67 -10.97 -9.68
C ARG A 342 7.48 -11.49 -8.25
N ALA A 343 6.71 -12.54 -8.12
CA ALA A 343 6.39 -13.14 -6.83
C ALA A 343 7.63 -13.61 -6.04
N THR A 344 8.69 -14.04 -6.74
CA THR A 344 9.94 -14.51 -6.11
C THR A 344 10.77 -13.40 -5.46
N GLN A 345 10.42 -12.13 -5.68
CA GLN A 345 11.12 -10.99 -5.07
C GLN A 345 10.66 -10.71 -3.64
N MET A 346 9.60 -11.37 -3.18
CA MET A 346 9.03 -11.16 -1.86
C MET A 346 8.94 -12.50 -1.10
N VAL A 347 9.18 -12.43 0.21
CA VAL A 347 8.98 -13.56 1.13
C VAL A 347 8.20 -13.07 2.32
N THR A 348 7.10 -13.75 2.64
CA THR A 348 6.35 -13.51 3.87
C THR A 348 6.82 -14.46 4.95
N ILE A 349 7.13 -13.95 6.15
CA ILE A 349 7.51 -14.75 7.31
C ILE A 349 6.39 -14.65 8.33
N ASN A 350 5.85 -15.81 8.72
CA ASN A 350 4.94 -15.95 9.86
C ASN A 350 5.77 -16.45 11.05
N CYS A 351 5.96 -15.61 12.09
CA CYS A 351 6.93 -15.85 13.15
C CYS A 351 6.35 -15.69 14.58
#